data_d93bb6cfa40dc3df43da3e818be981e3
#
_entry.id   d93bb6cfa40dc3df43da3e818be981e3
#
_cell.length_a   1.000
_cell.length_b   1.000
_cell.length_c   1.000
_cell.angle_alpha   90.00
_cell.angle_beta   90.00
_cell.angle_gamma   90.00
#
_symmetry.space_group_name_H-M   'P 1'
#
loop_
_entity.id
_entity.type
_entity.pdbx_description
1 polymer ?
#
loop_
_entity_poly.entity_id
_entity_poly.type
_entity_poly.pdbx_seq_one_letter_code
_entity_poly.pdbx_strand_id
1 'polypeptide(L)'
;IQVLGRAGVGRSTLVSLLERSGCTNVAEAPAVDAPGRPDPDIGPDVVVHVFTGALRTPDMRVLANAPRGSTVAVLAKADALGSWDDAVRAAATAAAETGVRVIPTSASADAGALVTAVEDCVRVVRARRVRETLDALAVAAARDVHGPTRDGIEDFLRSDPAVFAAAEAAAVLGGVRAGDRRREERAQRRARTRRAVAAGTRR
;
A
#
# COMPACT_ATOMS: atom_id res chain seq x y z
N ILE A 1 8.53 2.32 6.87
CA ILE A 1 7.68 3.06 5.91
C ILE A 1 8.60 3.69 4.89
N GLN A 2 8.43 3.35 3.61
CA GLN A 2 9.22 3.92 2.52
C GLN A 2 8.39 5.00 1.80
N VAL A 3 8.92 6.22 1.73
CA VAL A 3 8.28 7.34 1.02
C VAL A 3 8.92 7.51 -0.36
N LEU A 4 8.12 7.27 -1.40
CA LEU A 4 8.52 7.32 -2.81
C LEU A 4 7.85 8.51 -3.51
N GLY A 5 8.42 8.95 -4.62
CA GLY A 5 7.84 9.98 -5.47
C GLY A 5 8.89 10.69 -6.32
N ARG A 6 8.44 11.46 -7.30
CA ARG A 6 9.32 12.26 -8.17
C ARG A 6 9.99 13.39 -7.39
N ALA A 7 11.01 14.01 -7.98
CA ALA A 7 11.63 15.21 -7.41
C ALA A 7 10.60 16.35 -7.27
N GLY A 8 10.67 17.10 -6.15
CA GLY A 8 9.86 18.29 -5.92
C GLY A 8 8.38 18.06 -5.54
N VAL A 9 7.91 16.80 -5.43
CA VAL A 9 6.50 16.52 -5.07
C VAL A 9 6.18 16.69 -3.58
N GLY A 10 7.18 16.89 -2.71
CA GLY A 10 6.98 17.10 -1.26
C GLY A 10 7.25 15.86 -0.40
N ARG A 11 8.12 14.94 -0.83
CA ARG A 11 8.49 13.74 -0.07
C ARG A 11 9.04 14.07 1.32
N SER A 12 10.04 14.95 1.42
CA SER A 12 10.64 15.34 2.70
C SER A 12 9.64 16.00 3.65
N THR A 13 8.72 16.81 3.11
CA THR A 13 7.63 17.40 3.89
C THR A 13 6.70 16.31 4.43
N LEU A 14 6.41 15.28 3.64
CA LEU A 14 5.56 14.18 4.06
C LEU A 14 6.25 13.29 5.11
N VAL A 15 7.56 13.02 4.96
CA VAL A 15 8.35 12.32 5.98
C VAL A 15 8.23 13.04 7.32
N SER A 16 8.52 14.36 7.34
CA SER A 16 8.40 15.15 8.56
C SER A 16 6.99 15.20 9.13
N LEU A 17 5.96 15.17 8.27
CA LEU A 17 4.55 15.10 8.71
C LEU A 17 4.26 13.77 9.41
N LEU A 18 4.64 12.65 8.82
CA LEU A 18 4.44 11.32 9.38
C LEU A 18 5.19 11.13 10.71
N GLU A 19 6.45 11.59 10.78
CA GLU A 19 7.26 11.53 12.01
C GLU A 19 6.63 12.36 13.15
N ARG A 20 6.21 13.59 12.87
CA ARG A 20 5.50 14.42 13.86
C ARG A 20 4.18 13.82 14.30
N SER A 21 3.55 13.01 13.46
CA SER A 21 2.31 12.30 13.76
C SER A 21 2.53 10.95 14.47
N GLY A 22 3.77 10.65 14.89
CA GLY A 22 4.10 9.45 15.67
C GLY A 22 4.46 8.23 14.84
N CYS A 23 4.54 8.34 13.51
CA CYS A 23 5.03 7.23 12.68
C CYS A 23 6.54 7.06 12.88
N THR A 24 6.98 5.83 13.09
CA THR A 24 8.40 5.48 13.26
C THR A 24 8.95 4.78 12.02
N ASN A 25 10.29 4.79 11.88
CA ASN A 25 10.97 4.15 10.75
C ASN A 25 10.46 4.62 9.39
N VAL A 26 10.31 5.94 9.24
CA VAL A 26 9.95 6.59 7.98
C VAL A 26 11.25 6.95 7.25
N ALA A 27 11.38 6.52 6.01
CA ALA A 27 12.55 6.78 5.19
C ALA A 27 12.15 7.37 3.83
N GLU A 28 12.79 8.48 3.46
CA GLU A 28 12.68 9.05 2.12
C GLU A 28 13.59 8.26 1.16
N ALA A 29 12.99 7.67 0.14
CA ALA A 29 13.75 7.04 -0.94
C ALA A 29 14.29 8.08 -1.94
N PRO A 30 15.30 7.76 -2.76
CA PRO A 30 15.67 8.58 -3.90
C PRO A 30 14.47 8.91 -4.81
N ALA A 31 14.58 10.01 -5.57
CA ALA A 31 13.50 10.39 -6.46
C ALA A 31 13.30 9.35 -7.57
N VAL A 32 12.04 9.01 -7.82
CA VAL A 32 11.66 8.22 -8.99
C VAL A 32 11.89 9.06 -10.24
N ASP A 33 12.39 8.43 -11.29
CA ASP A 33 12.65 9.08 -12.59
C ASP A 33 13.71 10.21 -12.51
N ALA A 34 14.71 10.03 -11.63
CA ALA A 34 15.84 10.95 -11.52
C ALA A 34 16.81 10.72 -12.69
N PRO A 35 17.17 11.78 -13.47
CA PRO A 35 18.08 11.63 -14.59
C PRO A 35 19.41 10.97 -14.20
N GLY A 36 19.83 9.94 -14.93
CA GLY A 36 21.10 9.25 -14.71
C GLY A 36 21.16 8.35 -13.47
N ARG A 37 20.03 8.08 -12.84
CA ARG A 37 19.95 7.15 -11.70
C ARG A 37 18.86 6.12 -11.93
N PRO A 38 19.05 4.87 -11.47
CA PRO A 38 17.97 3.89 -11.47
C PRO A 38 16.86 4.32 -10.49
N ASP A 39 15.63 3.91 -10.79
CA ASP A 39 14.53 4.07 -9.84
C ASP A 39 14.83 3.30 -8.54
N PRO A 40 14.41 3.81 -7.39
CA PRO A 40 14.62 3.12 -6.12
C PRO A 40 13.88 1.79 -6.08
N ASP A 41 14.49 0.80 -5.44
CA ASP A 41 13.83 -0.47 -5.16
C ASP A 41 12.61 -0.27 -4.26
N ILE A 42 11.52 -0.93 -4.61
CA ILE A 42 10.30 -0.89 -3.82
C ILE A 42 10.39 -2.00 -2.77
N GLY A 43 10.46 -1.61 -1.50
CA GLY A 43 10.51 -2.54 -0.39
C GLY A 43 9.19 -3.31 -0.19
N PRO A 44 9.24 -4.46 0.51
CA PRO A 44 8.07 -5.28 0.78
C PRO A 44 7.15 -4.71 1.87
N ASP A 45 7.57 -3.67 2.54
CA ASP A 45 6.89 -3.06 3.69
C ASP A 45 5.82 -2.04 3.26
N VAL A 46 5.58 -1.06 4.12
CA VAL A 46 4.63 0.02 3.82
C VAL A 46 5.25 0.98 2.83
N VAL A 47 4.55 1.21 1.73
CA VAL A 47 4.91 2.18 0.69
C VAL A 47 3.94 3.36 0.72
N VAL A 48 4.49 4.56 0.80
CA VAL A 48 3.75 5.82 0.66
C VAL A 48 4.25 6.53 -0.59
N HIS A 49 3.47 6.50 -1.66
CA HIS A 49 3.83 7.16 -2.93
C HIS A 49 3.25 8.56 -3.01
N VAL A 50 4.13 9.56 -3.15
CA VAL A 50 3.76 10.98 -3.21
C VAL A 50 3.75 11.48 -4.65
N PHE A 51 2.67 12.14 -5.03
CA PHE A 51 2.56 12.83 -6.33
C PHE A 51 1.80 14.15 -6.19
N THR A 52 1.89 15.00 -7.21
CA THR A 52 1.16 16.28 -7.29
C THR A 52 0.44 16.39 -8.63
N GLY A 53 -0.75 16.99 -8.62
CA GLY A 53 -1.58 17.12 -9.81
C GLY A 53 -2.02 15.75 -10.36
N ALA A 54 -1.87 15.54 -11.66
CA ALA A 54 -2.18 14.26 -12.30
C ALA A 54 -1.05 13.24 -12.14
N LEU A 55 -1.40 11.96 -12.05
CA LEU A 55 -0.45 10.86 -12.11
C LEU A 55 0.30 10.86 -13.44
N ARG A 56 1.62 10.67 -13.39
CA ARG A 56 2.47 10.54 -14.57
C ARG A 56 2.95 9.10 -14.73
N THR A 57 3.53 8.78 -15.88
CA THR A 57 4.03 7.43 -16.18
C THR A 57 4.94 6.85 -15.10
N PRO A 58 5.91 7.59 -14.50
CA PRO A 58 6.71 7.06 -13.39
C PRO A 58 5.88 6.74 -12.15
N ASP A 59 4.89 7.59 -11.79
CA ASP A 59 3.99 7.35 -10.67
C ASP A 59 3.18 6.06 -10.87
N MET A 60 2.63 5.89 -12.08
CA MET A 60 1.87 4.68 -12.44
C MET A 60 2.73 3.42 -12.39
N ARG A 61 3.99 3.49 -12.80
CA ARG A 61 4.94 2.37 -12.75
C ARG A 61 5.21 1.95 -11.30
N VAL A 62 5.46 2.91 -10.40
CA VAL A 62 5.65 2.63 -8.97
C VAL A 62 4.41 1.98 -8.38
N LEU A 63 3.23 2.58 -8.59
CA LEU A 63 1.98 2.08 -8.01
C LEU A 63 1.56 0.71 -8.55
N ALA A 64 1.92 0.39 -9.81
CA ALA A 64 1.67 -0.93 -10.40
C ALA A 64 2.54 -2.04 -9.77
N ASN A 65 3.78 -1.70 -9.37
CA ASN A 65 4.75 -2.65 -8.80
C ASN A 65 4.76 -2.67 -7.26
N ALA A 66 4.09 -1.71 -6.61
CA ALA A 66 4.07 -1.60 -5.16
C ALA A 66 3.24 -2.73 -4.51
N PRO A 67 3.61 -3.17 -3.29
CA PRO A 67 2.97 -4.30 -2.63
C PRO A 67 1.51 -3.98 -2.30
N ARG A 68 0.60 -4.82 -2.80
CA ARG A 68 -0.85 -4.65 -2.61
C ARG A 68 -1.24 -4.74 -1.14
N GLY A 69 -2.16 -3.89 -0.73
CA GLY A 69 -2.68 -3.82 0.64
C GLY A 69 -1.76 -3.10 1.64
N SER A 70 -0.48 -2.86 1.31
CA SER A 70 0.44 -2.08 2.13
C SER A 70 0.99 -0.84 1.43
N THR A 71 0.25 -0.35 0.43
CA THR A 71 0.57 0.88 -0.30
C THR A 71 -0.56 1.89 -0.18
N VAL A 72 -0.20 3.13 0.10
CA VAL A 72 -1.06 4.30 0.01
C VAL A 72 -0.40 5.36 -0.87
N ALA A 73 -1.19 6.04 -1.69
CA ALA A 73 -0.71 7.18 -2.46
C ALA A 73 -1.19 8.48 -1.82
N VAL A 74 -0.37 9.52 -1.93
CA VAL A 74 -0.64 10.85 -1.38
C VAL A 74 -0.64 11.87 -2.51
N LEU A 75 -1.77 12.52 -2.70
CA LEU A 75 -1.90 13.71 -3.53
C LEU A 75 -1.47 14.91 -2.70
N ALA A 76 -0.19 15.26 -2.79
CA ALA A 76 0.38 16.38 -2.07
C ALA A 76 0.07 17.72 -2.73
N LYS A 77 0.21 18.82 -1.97
CA LYS A 77 -0.13 20.18 -2.41
C LYS A 77 -1.59 20.29 -2.87
N ALA A 78 -2.48 19.62 -2.16
CA ALA A 78 -3.91 19.57 -2.47
C ALA A 78 -4.57 20.97 -2.44
N ASP A 79 -4.02 21.88 -1.65
CA ASP A 79 -4.38 23.29 -1.57
C ASP A 79 -4.15 24.06 -2.89
N ALA A 80 -3.27 23.58 -3.77
CA ALA A 80 -3.02 24.19 -5.08
C ALA A 80 -4.05 23.79 -6.16
N LEU A 81 -5.04 22.94 -5.85
CA LEU A 81 -6.03 22.41 -6.81
C LEU A 81 -7.34 23.21 -6.86
N GLY A 82 -7.35 24.43 -6.34
CA GLY A 82 -8.52 25.32 -6.34
C GLY A 82 -9.35 25.16 -5.06
N SER A 83 -10.00 24.03 -4.84
CA SER A 83 -10.75 23.75 -3.62
C SER A 83 -10.39 22.37 -3.04
N TRP A 84 -10.72 22.17 -1.76
CA TRP A 84 -10.55 20.85 -1.12
C TRP A 84 -11.40 19.77 -1.81
N ASP A 85 -12.60 20.13 -2.26
CA ASP A 85 -13.46 19.19 -3.00
C ASP A 85 -12.87 18.82 -4.35
N ASP A 86 -12.14 19.70 -5.02
CA ASP A 86 -11.39 19.38 -6.24
C ASP A 86 -10.27 18.38 -5.94
N ALA A 87 -9.56 18.58 -4.84
CA ALA A 87 -8.52 17.65 -4.39
C ALA A 87 -9.09 16.26 -4.05
N VAL A 88 -10.23 16.20 -3.36
CA VAL A 88 -10.93 14.95 -3.05
C VAL A 88 -11.38 14.23 -4.33
N ARG A 89 -11.92 14.96 -5.32
CA ARG A 89 -12.30 14.39 -6.62
C ARG A 89 -11.10 13.89 -7.41
N ALA A 90 -10.00 14.64 -7.42
CA ALA A 90 -8.75 14.23 -8.07
C ALA A 90 -8.17 12.97 -7.41
N ALA A 91 -8.15 12.90 -6.07
CA ALA A 91 -7.73 11.74 -5.33
C ALA A 91 -8.60 10.51 -5.62
N ALA A 92 -9.93 10.69 -5.69
CA ALA A 92 -10.85 9.61 -6.04
C ALA A 92 -10.64 9.10 -7.47
N THR A 93 -10.35 9.99 -8.42
CA THR A 93 -10.01 9.63 -9.80
C THR A 93 -8.71 8.82 -9.84
N ALA A 94 -7.64 9.31 -9.21
CA ALA A 94 -6.36 8.61 -9.13
C ALA A 94 -6.48 7.24 -8.44
N ALA A 95 -7.27 7.15 -7.37
CA ALA A 95 -7.56 5.88 -6.70
C ALA A 95 -8.30 4.89 -7.62
N ALA A 96 -9.18 5.39 -8.47
CA ALA A 96 -9.91 4.56 -9.42
C ALA A 96 -9.05 4.08 -10.60
N GLU A 97 -8.01 4.83 -10.96
CA GLU A 97 -7.07 4.47 -12.02
C GLU A 97 -6.04 3.44 -11.54
N THR A 98 -5.54 3.60 -10.33
CA THR A 98 -4.44 2.78 -9.79
C THR A 98 -4.91 1.59 -8.96
N GLY A 99 -6.15 1.64 -8.45
CA GLY A 99 -6.62 0.67 -7.44
C GLY A 99 -5.99 0.85 -6.05
N VAL A 100 -5.17 1.89 -5.84
CA VAL A 100 -4.55 2.23 -4.55
C VAL A 100 -5.36 3.31 -3.86
N ARG A 101 -5.44 3.26 -2.52
CA ARG A 101 -6.05 4.36 -1.73
C ARG A 101 -5.24 5.63 -1.91
N VAL A 102 -5.89 6.73 -2.26
CA VAL A 102 -5.25 8.04 -2.43
C VAL A 102 -5.79 9.01 -1.40
N ILE A 103 -4.89 9.68 -0.67
CA ILE A 103 -5.21 10.67 0.35
C ILE A 103 -4.75 12.05 -0.12
N PRO A 104 -5.64 13.03 -0.29
CA PRO A 104 -5.23 14.40 -0.54
C PRO A 104 -4.64 15.01 0.73
N THR A 105 -3.52 15.73 0.62
CA THR A 105 -2.79 16.30 1.75
C THR A 105 -2.16 17.65 1.36
N SER A 106 -2.16 18.59 2.28
CA SER A 106 -1.39 19.83 2.21
C SER A 106 -0.48 19.99 3.43
N ALA A 107 0.42 20.95 3.40
CA ALA A 107 1.32 21.19 4.54
C ALA A 107 0.59 21.62 5.82
N SER A 108 -0.60 22.19 5.69
CA SER A 108 -1.45 22.66 6.79
C SER A 108 -2.64 21.74 7.08
N ALA A 109 -2.83 20.65 6.31
CA ALA A 109 -3.95 19.74 6.53
C ALA A 109 -3.72 18.84 7.73
N ASP A 110 -4.83 18.39 8.34
CA ASP A 110 -4.80 17.33 9.34
C ASP A 110 -4.27 16.03 8.72
N ALA A 111 -3.31 15.42 9.39
CA ALA A 111 -2.69 14.17 8.97
C ALA A 111 -3.51 12.93 9.33
N GLY A 112 -4.60 13.05 10.09
CA GLY A 112 -5.32 11.91 10.67
C GLY A 112 -5.73 10.85 9.66
N ALA A 113 -6.30 11.26 8.52
CA ALA A 113 -6.70 10.32 7.47
C ALA A 113 -5.50 9.58 6.84
N LEU A 114 -4.36 10.25 6.72
CA LEU A 114 -3.12 9.65 6.21
C LEU A 114 -2.52 8.68 7.24
N VAL A 115 -2.43 9.08 8.49
CA VAL A 115 -1.94 8.24 9.59
C VAL A 115 -2.75 6.96 9.68
N THR A 116 -4.08 7.06 9.71
CA THR A 116 -4.98 5.90 9.72
C THR A 116 -4.73 4.98 8.51
N ALA A 117 -4.51 5.55 7.31
CA ALA A 117 -4.22 4.76 6.13
C ALA A 117 -2.86 4.03 6.22
N VAL A 118 -1.86 4.68 6.79
CA VAL A 118 -0.53 4.10 7.03
C VAL A 118 -0.61 3.00 8.09
N GLU A 119 -1.34 3.20 9.17
CA GLU A 119 -1.58 2.18 10.21
C GLU A 119 -2.29 0.95 9.65
N ASP A 120 -3.28 1.13 8.77
CA ASP A 120 -3.92 0.02 8.04
C ASP A 120 -2.89 -0.77 7.23
N CYS A 121 -1.98 -0.09 6.52
CA CYS A 121 -0.89 -0.73 5.78
C CYS A 121 0.09 -1.47 6.72
N VAL A 122 0.46 -0.88 7.85
CA VAL A 122 1.31 -1.53 8.86
C VAL A 122 0.67 -2.81 9.39
N ARG A 123 -0.64 -2.78 9.65
CA ARG A 123 -1.39 -3.96 10.09
C ARG A 123 -1.32 -5.10 9.06
N VAL A 124 -1.45 -4.78 7.78
CA VAL A 124 -1.31 -5.77 6.70
C VAL A 124 0.09 -6.35 6.63
N VAL A 125 1.13 -5.51 6.75
CA VAL A 125 2.54 -5.98 6.75
C VAL A 125 2.81 -6.90 7.95
N ARG A 126 2.34 -6.53 9.13
CA ARG A 126 2.47 -7.38 10.34
C ARG A 126 1.78 -8.73 10.16
N ALA A 127 0.55 -8.73 9.66
CA ALA A 127 -0.20 -9.96 9.39
C ALA A 127 0.52 -10.86 8.37
N ARG A 128 1.11 -10.29 7.32
CA ARG A 128 1.90 -11.01 6.34
C ARG A 128 3.13 -11.65 6.98
N ARG A 129 3.89 -10.90 7.77
CA ARG A 129 5.09 -11.40 8.46
C ARG A 129 4.77 -12.50 9.46
N VAL A 130 3.68 -12.37 10.24
CA VAL A 130 3.22 -13.44 11.13
C VAL A 130 2.94 -14.72 10.35
N ARG A 131 2.20 -14.62 9.27
CA ARG A 131 1.90 -15.77 8.41
C ARG A 131 3.17 -16.39 7.83
N GLU A 132 4.05 -15.60 7.24
CA GLU A 132 5.32 -16.06 6.67
C GLU A 132 6.19 -16.77 7.72
N THR A 133 6.24 -16.24 8.95
CA THR A 133 6.97 -16.86 10.06
C THR A 133 6.37 -18.22 10.46
N LEU A 134 5.04 -18.28 10.61
CA LEU A 134 4.37 -19.54 10.95
C LEU A 134 4.51 -20.58 9.84
N ASP A 135 4.38 -20.18 8.59
CA ASP A 135 4.59 -21.05 7.43
C ASP A 135 6.05 -21.55 7.37
N ALA A 136 7.04 -20.68 7.65
CA ALA A 136 8.45 -21.08 7.71
C ALA A 136 8.74 -22.07 8.84
N LEU A 137 8.15 -21.89 10.02
CA LEU A 137 8.26 -22.83 11.14
C LEU A 137 7.64 -24.19 10.78
N ALA A 138 6.47 -24.20 10.15
CA ALA A 138 5.83 -25.44 9.70
C ALA A 138 6.69 -26.20 8.68
N VAL A 139 7.31 -25.46 7.74
CA VAL A 139 8.26 -26.05 6.77
C VAL A 139 9.51 -26.59 7.46
N ALA A 140 10.04 -25.88 8.47
CA ALA A 140 11.21 -26.33 9.22
C ALA A 140 10.90 -27.64 9.99
N ALA A 141 9.75 -27.69 10.67
CA ALA A 141 9.32 -28.91 11.37
C ALA A 141 9.12 -30.12 10.42
N ALA A 142 8.61 -29.87 9.21
CA ALA A 142 8.41 -30.93 8.21
C ALA A 142 9.73 -31.47 7.60
N ARG A 143 10.81 -30.69 7.60
CA ARG A 143 12.12 -31.08 7.08
C ARG A 143 12.96 -31.87 8.10
N ASP A 144 12.75 -31.59 9.36
CA ASP A 144 13.48 -32.26 10.46
C ASP A 144 12.76 -33.54 10.81
N VAL A 145 13.34 -34.67 10.45
CA VAL A 145 12.66 -35.98 10.50
C VAL A 145 12.45 -36.46 11.95
N HIS A 146 13.36 -36.14 12.88
CA HIS A 146 13.27 -36.49 14.30
C HIS A 146 14.08 -35.54 15.17
N GLY A 147 13.57 -35.16 16.35
CA GLY A 147 14.35 -34.50 17.38
C GLY A 147 13.56 -33.49 18.22
N PRO A 148 14.12 -33.08 19.37
CA PRO A 148 13.47 -32.18 20.32
C PRO A 148 13.16 -30.78 19.71
N THR A 149 13.90 -30.33 18.69
CA THR A 149 13.64 -29.08 17.98
C THR A 149 12.35 -29.14 17.20
N ARG A 150 12.10 -30.24 16.49
CA ARG A 150 10.83 -30.45 15.78
C ARG A 150 9.65 -30.45 16.74
N ASP A 151 9.76 -31.26 17.83
CA ASP A 151 8.70 -31.38 18.82
C ASP A 151 8.35 -29.99 19.42
N GLY A 152 9.38 -29.21 19.77
CA GLY A 152 9.19 -27.83 20.26
C GLY A 152 8.52 -26.87 19.26
N ILE A 153 8.85 -26.99 17.97
CA ILE A 153 8.19 -26.18 16.92
C ILE A 153 6.73 -26.62 16.76
N GLU A 154 6.46 -27.93 16.72
CA GLU A 154 5.10 -28.43 16.58
C GLU A 154 4.23 -28.06 17.79
N ASP A 155 4.77 -28.13 19.00
CA ASP A 155 4.09 -27.70 20.23
C ASP A 155 3.79 -26.21 20.20
N PHE A 156 4.75 -25.36 19.76
CA PHE A 156 4.51 -23.95 19.56
C PHE A 156 3.39 -23.69 18.55
N LEU A 157 3.42 -24.34 17.38
CA LEU A 157 2.42 -24.14 16.33
C LEU A 157 1.00 -24.57 16.75
N ARG A 158 0.88 -25.51 17.71
CA ARG A 158 -0.40 -25.94 18.30
C ARG A 158 -0.83 -25.07 19.48
N SER A 159 0.03 -24.20 19.99
CA SER A 159 -0.27 -23.35 21.13
C SER A 159 -1.36 -22.30 20.83
N ASP A 160 -2.15 -21.96 21.83
CA ASP A 160 -3.20 -20.92 21.71
C ASP A 160 -2.65 -19.60 21.13
N PRO A 161 -1.48 -19.06 21.55
CA PRO A 161 -0.93 -17.84 20.97
C PRO A 161 -0.66 -17.94 19.47
N ALA A 162 -0.10 -19.06 18.98
CA ALA A 162 0.18 -19.25 17.56
C ALA A 162 -1.10 -19.40 16.74
N VAL A 163 -2.09 -20.15 17.25
CA VAL A 163 -3.40 -20.31 16.61
C VAL A 163 -4.14 -18.97 16.55
N PHE A 164 -4.14 -18.20 17.64
CA PHE A 164 -4.75 -16.88 17.66
C PHE A 164 -4.07 -15.92 16.68
N ALA A 165 -2.74 -15.84 16.68
CA ALA A 165 -1.97 -15.01 15.75
C ALA A 165 -2.22 -15.39 14.29
N ALA A 166 -2.33 -16.68 13.98
CA ALA A 166 -2.66 -17.18 12.64
C ALA A 166 -4.07 -16.74 12.20
N ALA A 167 -5.05 -16.86 13.11
CA ALA A 167 -6.44 -16.45 12.83
C ALA A 167 -6.56 -14.95 12.61
N GLU A 168 -5.92 -14.13 13.44
CA GLU A 168 -5.89 -12.66 13.29
C GLU A 168 -5.24 -12.25 11.97
N ALA A 169 -4.07 -12.82 11.65
CA ALA A 169 -3.40 -12.57 10.38
C ALA A 169 -4.26 -12.96 9.18
N ALA A 170 -4.95 -14.11 9.24
CA ALA A 170 -5.84 -14.57 8.19
C ALA A 170 -7.03 -13.62 7.99
N ALA A 171 -7.61 -13.10 9.06
CA ALA A 171 -8.72 -12.13 9.01
C ALA A 171 -8.30 -10.83 8.31
N VAL A 172 -7.14 -10.26 8.68
CA VAL A 172 -6.59 -9.04 8.06
C VAL A 172 -6.32 -9.27 6.57
N LEU A 173 -5.62 -10.35 6.22
CA LEU A 173 -5.26 -10.66 4.83
C LEU A 173 -6.48 -11.06 3.98
N GLY A 174 -7.49 -11.67 4.58
CA GLY A 174 -8.76 -11.97 3.96
C GLY A 174 -9.52 -10.71 3.54
N GLY A 175 -9.52 -9.68 4.39
CA GLY A 175 -10.08 -8.37 4.09
C GLY A 175 -9.41 -7.69 2.89
N VAL A 176 -8.10 -7.75 2.78
CA VAL A 176 -7.32 -7.21 1.64
C VAL A 176 -7.73 -7.91 0.33
N ARG A 177 -7.76 -9.25 0.32
CA ARG A 177 -8.14 -10.03 -0.87
C ARG A 177 -9.57 -9.76 -1.33
N ALA A 178 -10.49 -9.57 -0.39
CA ALA A 178 -11.88 -9.21 -0.71
C ALA A 178 -11.96 -7.80 -1.31
N GLY A 179 -11.18 -6.86 -0.80
CA GLY A 179 -11.05 -5.51 -1.32
C GLY A 179 -10.52 -5.49 -2.76
N ASP A 180 -9.46 -6.25 -3.03
CA ASP A 180 -8.84 -6.33 -4.36
C ASP A 180 -9.79 -6.93 -5.39
N ARG A 181 -10.49 -8.02 -5.08
CA ARG A 181 -11.51 -8.61 -5.97
C ARG A 181 -12.60 -7.61 -6.34
N ARG A 182 -13.14 -6.86 -5.37
CA ARG A 182 -14.16 -5.83 -5.64
C ARG A 182 -13.64 -4.71 -6.53
N ARG A 183 -12.35 -4.35 -6.42
CA ARG A 183 -11.70 -3.34 -7.28
C ARG A 183 -11.53 -3.85 -8.71
N GLU A 184 -11.09 -5.09 -8.88
CA GLU A 184 -10.96 -5.76 -10.19
C GLU A 184 -12.31 -5.85 -10.91
N GLU A 185 -13.37 -6.25 -10.21
CA GLU A 185 -14.73 -6.28 -10.76
C GLU A 185 -15.20 -4.89 -11.20
N ARG A 186 -14.95 -3.85 -10.40
CA ARG A 186 -15.28 -2.48 -10.76
C ARG A 186 -14.48 -1.99 -11.97
N ALA A 187 -13.19 -2.31 -12.04
CA ALA A 187 -12.34 -1.97 -13.18
C ALA A 187 -12.83 -2.66 -14.47
N GLN A 188 -13.17 -3.95 -14.39
CA GLN A 188 -13.73 -4.70 -15.51
C GLN A 188 -15.07 -4.13 -15.99
N ARG A 189 -15.99 -3.79 -15.08
CA ARG A 189 -17.27 -3.14 -15.41
C ARG A 189 -17.04 -1.82 -16.14
N ARG A 190 -16.14 -0.96 -15.64
CA ARG A 190 -15.79 0.32 -16.29
C ARG A 190 -15.19 0.12 -17.68
N ALA A 191 -14.29 -0.87 -17.85
CA ALA A 191 -13.71 -1.18 -19.15
C ALA A 191 -14.77 -1.65 -20.16
N ARG A 192 -15.74 -2.48 -19.73
CA ARG A 192 -16.88 -2.91 -20.56
C ARG A 192 -17.76 -1.73 -20.97
N THR A 193 -18.08 -0.82 -20.03
CA THR A 193 -18.89 0.38 -20.33
C THR A 193 -18.18 1.30 -21.33
N ARG A 194 -16.86 1.54 -21.16
CA ARG A 194 -16.07 2.36 -22.10
C ARG A 194 -16.07 1.73 -23.52
N ARG A 195 -15.91 0.41 -23.63
CA ARG A 195 -15.98 -0.29 -24.92
C ARG A 195 -17.36 -0.20 -25.57
N ALA A 196 -18.41 -0.33 -24.79
CA ALA A 196 -19.80 -0.21 -25.28
C ALA A 196 -20.11 1.21 -25.81
N VAL A 197 -19.68 2.25 -25.07
CA VAL A 197 -19.80 3.65 -25.51
C VAL A 197 -18.99 3.90 -26.78
N ALA A 198 -17.73 3.45 -26.86
CA ALA A 198 -16.90 3.60 -28.04
C ALA A 198 -17.46 2.85 -29.28
N ALA A 199 -18.14 1.74 -29.07
CA ALA A 199 -18.81 1.00 -30.16
C ALA A 199 -20.12 1.67 -30.61
N GLY A 200 -20.84 2.36 -29.67
CA GLY A 200 -22.08 3.08 -29.99
C GLY A 200 -21.86 4.40 -30.71
N THR A 201 -20.69 5.01 -30.59
CA THR A 201 -20.35 6.31 -31.23
C THR A 201 -19.87 6.16 -32.70
N ARG A 202 -19.77 4.94 -33.22
CA ARG A 202 -19.37 4.61 -34.59
C ARG A 202 -20.51 4.28 -35.54
N ARG A 203 -21.76 4.63 -35.17
CA ARG A 203 -22.94 4.48 -36.07
C ARG A 203 -23.48 5.85 -36.50
#